data_c528703e194c995ae19185fe6b943e0a
#
_entry.id   c528703e194c995ae19185fe6b943e0a
#
_cell.length_a   1.000
_cell.length_b   1.000
_cell.length_c   1.000
_cell.angle_alpha   90.00
_cell.angle_beta   90.00
_cell.angle_gamma   90.00
#
_symmetry.space_group_name_H-M   'P 1'
#
loop_
_entity.id
_entity.type
_entity.pdbx_description
1 polymer ?
#
loop_
_entity_poly.entity_id
_entity_poly.type
_entity_poly.pdbx_seq_one_letter_code
_entity_poly.pdbx_strand_id
1 'polypeptide(L)'
;MVGEIISRFEKKGFTLKGLKLYQTPRSVAEEHYKDLSSKPFFKDLVDYIISGPVVCMVWSGKGVVKSARLLIGATNPLESAPGTIRGDFAVEVGRNVVHGSDSVENGAREVALWFGKDQVVEWKPDMIPWLREEGRTN
;
A
#
# COMPACT_ATOMS: atom_id res chain seq x y z
N MET A 1 6.16 0.51 13.82
CA MET A 1 4.95 0.37 13.00
C MET A 1 5.24 -0.16 11.59
N VAL A 2 6.22 0.39 10.86
CA VAL A 2 6.58 -0.09 9.50
C VAL A 2 6.93 -1.59 9.51
N GLY A 3 7.77 -2.02 10.41
CA GLY A 3 8.15 -3.43 10.52
C GLY A 3 6.98 -4.35 10.79
N GLU A 4 6.01 -3.91 11.59
CA GLU A 4 4.79 -4.69 11.86
C GLU A 4 3.94 -4.83 10.59
N ILE A 5 3.82 -3.77 9.80
CA ILE A 5 3.08 -3.81 8.54
C ILE A 5 3.74 -4.79 7.56
N ILE A 6 5.05 -4.67 7.39
CA ILE A 6 5.82 -5.60 6.54
C ILE A 6 5.61 -7.05 6.99
N SER A 7 5.72 -7.28 8.29
CA SER A 7 5.55 -8.62 8.87
C SER A 7 4.17 -9.21 8.54
N ARG A 8 3.11 -8.43 8.66
CA ARG A 8 1.76 -8.90 8.36
C ARG A 8 1.59 -9.33 6.91
N PHE A 9 2.15 -8.57 5.97
CA PHE A 9 2.11 -8.93 4.55
C PHE A 9 2.96 -10.16 4.24
N GLU A 10 4.16 -10.24 4.81
CA GLU A 10 5.03 -11.40 4.61
C GLU A 10 4.43 -12.68 5.21
N LYS A 11 3.87 -12.60 6.41
CA LYS A 11 3.22 -13.75 7.06
C LYS A 11 2.00 -14.24 6.31
N LYS A 12 1.31 -13.35 5.61
CA LYS A 12 0.18 -13.73 4.75
C LYS A 12 0.65 -14.51 3.52
N GLY A 13 1.91 -14.36 3.15
CA GLY A 13 2.51 -15.08 2.04
C GLY A 13 2.74 -14.22 0.79
N PHE A 14 2.63 -12.91 0.92
CA PHE A 14 2.91 -12.01 -0.20
C PHE A 14 4.41 -11.77 -0.34
N THR A 15 4.84 -11.45 -1.55
CA THR A 15 6.25 -11.20 -1.88
C THR A 15 6.50 -9.71 -1.98
N LEU A 16 7.46 -9.21 -1.19
CA LEU A 16 7.90 -7.82 -1.27
C LEU A 16 8.80 -7.66 -2.50
N LYS A 17 8.42 -6.81 -3.42
CA LYS A 17 9.15 -6.56 -4.67
C LYS A 17 9.68 -5.15 -4.80
N GLY A 18 9.23 -4.23 -3.99
CA GLY A 18 9.75 -2.86 -3.93
C GLY A 18 9.61 -2.31 -2.52
N LEU A 19 10.63 -1.60 -2.07
CA LEU A 19 10.67 -0.98 -0.75
C LEU A 19 11.57 0.24 -0.80
N LYS A 20 11.06 1.39 -0.43
CA LYS A 20 11.88 2.59 -0.32
C LYS A 20 11.33 3.58 0.69
N LEU A 21 12.23 4.34 1.27
CA LEU A 21 11.90 5.55 2.03
C LEU A 21 11.92 6.71 1.05
N TYR A 22 10.81 7.44 0.94
CA TYR A 22 10.62 8.41 -0.12
C TYR A 22 10.12 9.74 0.41
N GLN A 23 10.85 10.80 0.10
CA GLN A 23 10.36 12.17 0.28
C GLN A 23 9.59 12.52 -1.00
N THR A 24 8.29 12.41 -0.95
CA THR A 24 7.44 12.50 -2.13
C THR A 24 7.44 13.90 -2.73
N PRO A 25 7.77 14.06 -4.02
CA PRO A 25 7.56 15.34 -4.71
C PRO A 25 6.08 15.70 -4.76
N ARG A 26 5.77 17.00 -4.68
CA ARG A 26 4.39 17.49 -4.77
C ARG A 26 3.69 17.00 -6.04
N SER A 27 4.40 16.98 -7.16
CA SER A 27 3.84 16.51 -8.45
C SER A 27 3.36 15.07 -8.39
N VAL A 28 4.07 14.20 -7.69
CA VAL A 28 3.68 12.80 -7.52
C VAL A 28 2.42 12.69 -6.64
N ALA A 29 2.40 13.43 -5.54
CA ALA A 29 1.24 13.43 -4.64
C ALA A 29 -0.01 13.96 -5.34
N GLU A 30 0.11 15.04 -6.11
CA GLU A 30 -1.01 15.61 -6.87
C GLU A 30 -1.53 14.65 -7.94
N GLU A 31 -0.64 13.97 -8.66
CA GLU A 31 -1.03 12.97 -9.64
C GLU A 31 -1.70 11.75 -8.98
N HIS A 32 -1.19 11.33 -7.84
CA HIS A 32 -1.77 10.23 -7.07
C HIS A 32 -3.23 10.50 -6.68
N TYR A 33 -3.49 11.73 -6.21
CA TYR A 33 -4.81 12.15 -5.75
C TYR A 33 -5.61 12.96 -6.79
N LYS A 34 -5.25 12.88 -8.07
CA LYS A 34 -5.85 13.76 -9.12
C LYS A 34 -7.37 13.71 -9.17
N ASP A 35 -7.97 12.57 -8.87
CA ASP A 35 -9.43 12.40 -8.86
C ASP A 35 -10.11 13.21 -7.75
N LEU A 36 -9.33 13.69 -6.78
CA LEU A 36 -9.79 14.53 -5.68
C LEU A 36 -9.43 16.00 -5.88
N SER A 37 -8.86 16.37 -7.02
CA SER A 37 -8.30 17.72 -7.25
C SER A 37 -9.32 18.86 -7.13
N SER A 38 -10.61 18.57 -7.35
CA SER A 38 -11.70 19.55 -7.20
C SER A 38 -12.24 19.64 -5.76
N LYS A 39 -11.79 18.77 -4.87
CA LYS A 39 -12.28 18.74 -3.49
C LYS A 39 -11.61 19.81 -2.64
N PRO A 40 -12.33 20.44 -1.68
CA PRO A 40 -11.75 21.51 -0.85
C PRO A 40 -10.59 21.02 0.04
N PHE A 41 -10.53 19.74 0.38
CA PHE A 41 -9.45 19.18 1.20
C PHE A 41 -8.22 18.74 0.40
N PHE A 42 -8.22 18.87 -0.93
CA PHE A 42 -7.12 18.37 -1.78
C PHE A 42 -5.76 18.94 -1.41
N LYS A 43 -5.68 20.26 -1.24
CA LYS A 43 -4.43 20.92 -0.86
C LYS A 43 -3.88 20.40 0.47
N ASP A 44 -4.73 20.28 1.46
CA ASP A 44 -4.32 19.79 2.79
C ASP A 44 -3.88 18.34 2.75
N LEU A 45 -4.54 17.51 1.95
CA LEU A 45 -4.16 16.11 1.75
C LEU A 45 -2.77 15.99 1.13
N VAL A 46 -2.51 16.77 0.07
CA VAL A 46 -1.20 16.80 -0.58
C VAL A 46 -0.13 17.33 0.37
N ASP A 47 -0.41 18.43 1.06
CA ASP A 47 0.52 19.03 2.03
C ASP A 47 0.88 18.02 3.12
N TYR A 48 -0.09 17.25 3.59
CA TYR A 48 0.15 16.24 4.61
C TYR A 48 1.07 15.12 4.11
N ILE A 49 0.77 14.56 2.94
CA ILE A 49 1.52 13.42 2.40
C ILE A 49 2.99 13.77 2.13
N ILE A 50 3.28 15.01 1.76
CA ILE A 50 4.66 15.49 1.50
C ILE A 50 5.33 16.11 2.73
N SER A 51 4.65 16.15 3.87
CA SER A 51 5.19 16.78 5.09
C SER A 51 6.37 16.04 5.71
N GLY A 52 6.59 14.80 5.34
CA GLY A 52 7.71 13.99 5.78
C GLY A 52 7.88 12.78 4.89
N PRO A 53 8.95 12.00 5.08
CA PRO A 53 9.18 10.82 4.27
C PRO A 53 8.12 9.75 4.55
N VAL A 54 7.78 9.00 3.52
CA VAL A 54 6.87 7.85 3.59
C VAL A 54 7.59 6.60 3.14
N VAL A 55 7.14 5.45 3.63
CA VAL A 55 7.63 4.16 3.16
C VAL A 55 6.71 3.66 2.07
N CYS A 56 7.28 3.42 0.88
CA CYS A 56 6.56 2.90 -0.27
C CYS A 56 6.91 1.44 -0.47
N MET A 57 5.91 0.62 -0.76
CA MET A 57 6.09 -0.83 -0.93
C MET A 57 5.34 -1.35 -2.14
N VAL A 58 5.92 -2.36 -2.79
CA VAL A 58 5.24 -3.12 -3.85
C VAL A 58 5.17 -4.57 -3.40
N TRP A 59 3.97 -5.08 -3.36
CA TRP A 59 3.67 -6.46 -2.98
C TRP A 59 3.05 -7.22 -4.14
N SER A 60 3.40 -8.49 -4.27
CA SER A 60 2.78 -9.37 -5.25
C SER A 60 2.28 -10.65 -4.59
N GLY A 61 1.29 -11.25 -5.21
CA GLY A 61 0.72 -12.51 -4.75
C GLY A 61 -0.68 -12.71 -5.30
N LYS A 62 -1.18 -13.91 -5.14
CA LYS A 62 -2.54 -14.27 -5.57
C LYS A 62 -3.58 -13.46 -4.79
N GLY A 63 -4.38 -12.67 -5.52
CA GLY A 63 -5.42 -11.84 -4.91
C GLY A 63 -4.88 -10.75 -3.98
N VAL A 64 -3.65 -10.28 -4.21
CA VAL A 64 -2.95 -9.39 -3.29
C VAL A 64 -3.70 -8.09 -3.00
N VAL A 65 -4.32 -7.47 -4.01
CA VAL A 65 -5.01 -6.18 -3.81
C VAL A 65 -6.18 -6.34 -2.83
N LYS A 66 -7.03 -7.32 -3.08
CA LYS A 66 -8.19 -7.57 -2.20
C LYS A 66 -7.75 -7.97 -0.79
N SER A 67 -6.77 -8.86 -0.67
CA SER A 67 -6.25 -9.28 0.63
C SER A 67 -5.56 -8.14 1.36
N ALA A 68 -4.79 -7.31 0.66
CA ALA A 68 -4.16 -6.13 1.25
C ALA A 68 -5.20 -5.19 1.84
N ARG A 69 -6.29 -4.94 1.11
CA ARG A 69 -7.40 -4.11 1.59
C ARG A 69 -8.00 -4.67 2.89
N LEU A 70 -8.15 -5.98 2.98
CA LEU A 70 -8.66 -6.62 4.20
C LEU A 70 -7.67 -6.52 5.36
N LEU A 71 -6.36 -6.65 5.10
CA LEU A 71 -5.33 -6.49 6.12
C LEU A 71 -5.25 -5.04 6.63
N ILE A 72 -5.42 -4.08 5.74
CA ILE A 72 -5.39 -2.65 6.07
C ILE A 72 -6.61 -2.24 6.89
N GLY A 73 -7.80 -2.69 6.51
CA GLY A 73 -9.05 -2.37 7.19
C GLY A 73 -9.83 -1.23 6.52
N ALA A 74 -10.91 -0.84 7.14
CA ALA A 74 -11.79 0.22 6.66
C ALA A 74 -11.09 1.58 6.63
N THR A 75 -11.54 2.47 5.75
CA THR A 75 -10.98 3.83 5.64
C THR A 75 -11.07 4.60 6.96
N ASN A 76 -12.19 4.48 7.66
CA ASN A 76 -12.33 5.02 9.01
C ASN A 76 -11.75 4.04 10.03
N PRO A 77 -10.65 4.40 10.73
CA PRO A 77 -10.02 3.50 11.68
C PRO A 77 -10.93 3.00 12.80
N LEU A 78 -11.87 3.83 13.26
CA LEU A 78 -12.79 3.43 14.33
C LEU A 78 -13.83 2.40 13.87
N GLU A 79 -14.03 2.26 12.57
CA GLU A 79 -14.88 1.24 11.96
C GLU A 79 -14.09 0.02 11.49
N SER A 80 -12.76 0.06 11.59
CA SER A 80 -11.88 -1.04 11.23
C SER A 80 -11.85 -2.08 12.34
N ALA A 81 -11.99 -3.34 11.97
CA ALA A 81 -11.95 -4.44 12.92
C ALA A 81 -10.58 -4.53 13.62
N PRO A 82 -10.55 -4.92 14.91
CA PRO A 82 -9.28 -5.31 15.55
C PRO A 82 -8.59 -6.41 14.75
N GLY A 83 -7.27 -6.35 14.69
CA GLY A 83 -6.46 -7.24 13.86
C GLY A 83 -6.10 -6.65 12.50
N THR A 84 -6.86 -5.67 12.02
CA THR A 84 -6.47 -4.90 10.84
C THR A 84 -5.44 -3.83 11.23
N ILE A 85 -4.67 -3.35 10.25
CA ILE A 85 -3.64 -2.33 10.52
C ILE A 85 -4.29 -1.06 11.07
N ARG A 86 -5.33 -0.56 10.43
CA ARG A 86 -6.04 0.65 10.89
C ARG A 86 -6.78 0.44 12.19
N GLY A 87 -7.37 -0.73 12.39
CA GLY A 87 -8.05 -1.06 13.64
C GLY A 87 -7.10 -1.11 14.83
N ASP A 88 -5.87 -1.56 14.63
CA ASP A 88 -4.87 -1.68 15.69
C ASP A 88 -4.06 -0.40 15.92
N PHE A 89 -3.79 0.41 14.88
CA PHE A 89 -2.79 1.46 14.94
C PHE A 89 -3.31 2.87 14.62
N ALA A 90 -4.57 3.05 14.34
CA ALA A 90 -5.11 4.35 13.96
C ALA A 90 -6.42 4.66 14.66
N VAL A 91 -6.77 5.96 14.73
CA VAL A 91 -8.03 6.43 15.35
C VAL A 91 -8.74 7.46 14.50
N GLU A 92 -8.07 8.15 13.59
CA GLU A 92 -8.67 9.22 12.78
C GLU A 92 -8.51 8.96 11.29
N VAL A 93 -9.52 9.30 10.49
CA VAL A 93 -9.50 9.14 9.03
C VAL A 93 -8.34 9.92 8.41
N GLY A 94 -8.10 11.15 8.84
CA GLY A 94 -7.01 11.97 8.32
C GLY A 94 -5.61 11.48 8.72
N ARG A 95 -5.51 10.52 9.60
CA ARG A 95 -4.26 9.93 10.11
C ARG A 95 -4.40 8.42 10.19
N ASN A 96 -4.80 7.79 9.07
CA ASN A 96 -5.13 6.36 9.06
C ASN A 96 -3.95 5.46 8.66
N VAL A 97 -2.72 5.96 8.81
CA VAL A 97 -1.45 5.20 8.85
C VAL A 97 -0.97 4.72 7.50
N VAL A 98 -1.82 4.10 6.70
CA VAL A 98 -1.42 3.36 5.51
C VAL A 98 -2.42 3.58 4.38
N HIS A 99 -1.91 3.58 3.15
CA HIS A 99 -2.70 3.58 1.93
C HIS A 99 -2.44 2.27 1.18
N GLY A 100 -3.48 1.71 0.58
CA GLY A 100 -3.37 0.57 -0.33
C GLY A 100 -4.19 0.81 -1.57
N SER A 101 -3.69 0.37 -2.71
CA SER A 101 -4.41 0.46 -3.98
C SER A 101 -5.77 -0.23 -3.89
N ASP A 102 -6.78 0.34 -4.52
CA ASP A 102 -8.16 -0.14 -4.42
C ASP A 102 -8.55 -1.16 -5.49
N SER A 103 -7.73 -1.32 -6.52
CA SER A 103 -7.93 -2.28 -7.60
C SER A 103 -6.60 -2.70 -8.21
N VAL A 104 -6.61 -3.80 -8.95
CA VAL A 104 -5.42 -4.26 -9.69
C VAL A 104 -4.97 -3.19 -10.70
N GLU A 105 -5.91 -2.58 -11.39
CA GLU A 105 -5.63 -1.53 -12.37
C GLU A 105 -4.99 -0.30 -11.72
N ASN A 106 -5.57 0.20 -10.63
CA ASN A 106 -4.99 1.32 -9.88
C ASN A 106 -3.67 0.92 -9.22
N GLY A 107 -3.51 -0.32 -8.80
CA GLY A 107 -2.24 -0.83 -8.28
C GLY A 107 -1.12 -0.71 -9.29
N ALA A 108 -1.35 -1.12 -10.52
CA ALA A 108 -0.37 -1.00 -11.60
C ALA A 108 -0.03 0.47 -11.90
N ARG A 109 -1.04 1.33 -11.95
CA ARG A 109 -0.86 2.78 -12.15
C ARG A 109 -0.03 3.40 -11.01
N GLU A 110 -0.36 3.07 -9.79
CA GLU A 110 0.33 3.63 -8.61
C GLU A 110 1.78 3.13 -8.52
N VAL A 111 2.04 1.85 -8.84
CA VAL A 111 3.42 1.35 -8.91
C VAL A 111 4.23 2.14 -9.94
N ALA A 112 3.68 2.37 -11.14
CA ALA A 112 4.38 3.13 -12.18
C ALA A 112 4.62 4.59 -11.77
N LEU A 113 3.71 5.18 -10.98
CA LEU A 113 3.86 6.55 -10.50
C LEU A 113 4.91 6.69 -9.39
N TRP A 114 4.89 5.76 -8.43
CA TRP A 114 5.72 5.86 -7.22
C TRP A 114 7.09 5.20 -7.34
N PHE A 115 7.26 4.27 -8.28
CA PHE A 115 8.50 3.50 -8.44
C PHE A 115 9.08 3.62 -9.84
N GLY A 116 10.39 3.77 -9.94
CA GLY A 116 11.11 3.60 -11.19
C GLY A 116 11.25 2.11 -11.54
N LYS A 117 11.53 1.80 -12.81
CA LYS A 117 11.67 0.42 -13.28
C LYS A 117 12.70 -0.38 -12.49
N ASP A 118 13.81 0.26 -12.11
CA ASP A 118 14.91 -0.39 -11.38
C ASP A 118 14.62 -0.52 -9.88
N GLN A 119 13.50 0.01 -9.41
CA GLN A 119 13.12 -0.02 -8.01
C GLN A 119 12.18 -1.17 -7.66
N VAL A 120 11.77 -1.96 -8.64
CA VAL A 120 10.94 -3.16 -8.47
C VAL A 120 11.77 -4.37 -8.88
N VAL A 121 11.90 -5.33 -7.97
CA VAL A 121 12.74 -6.52 -8.15
C VAL A 121 11.85 -7.74 -8.42
N GLU A 122 12.11 -8.43 -9.53
CA GLU A 122 11.44 -9.69 -9.81
C GLU A 122 12.22 -10.85 -9.18
N TRP A 123 11.58 -11.52 -8.22
CA TRP A 123 12.16 -12.66 -7.52
C TRP A 123 11.06 -13.55 -6.97
N LYS A 124 11.41 -14.78 -6.64
CA LYS A 124 10.46 -15.77 -6.12
C LYS A 124 10.99 -16.32 -4.79
N PRO A 125 10.26 -16.13 -3.68
CA PRO A 125 10.65 -16.71 -2.39
C PRO A 125 10.60 -18.23 -2.41
N ASP A 126 11.49 -18.87 -1.67
CA ASP A 126 11.55 -20.32 -1.56
C ASP A 126 10.28 -20.92 -0.93
N MET A 127 9.54 -20.12 -0.19
CA MET A 127 8.29 -20.54 0.47
C MET A 127 7.09 -20.69 -0.46
N ILE A 128 7.19 -20.22 -1.70
CA ILE A 128 6.05 -20.21 -2.63
C ILE A 128 5.35 -21.57 -2.77
N PRO A 129 6.08 -22.72 -2.92
CA PRO A 129 5.40 -24.00 -3.04
C PRO A 129 4.54 -24.40 -1.85
N TRP A 130 4.81 -23.80 -0.67
CA TRP A 130 4.04 -24.04 0.55
C TRP A 130 2.86 -23.09 0.71
N LEU A 131 2.80 -22.03 -0.12
CA LEU A 131 1.78 -20.99 -0.04
C LEU A 131 0.74 -21.11 -1.13
N ARG A 132 1.10 -21.70 -2.27
CA ARG A 132 0.20 -21.89 -3.42
C ARG A 132 0.71 -23.00 -4.33
N GLU A 133 -0.18 -23.54 -5.14
CA GLU A 133 0.18 -24.49 -6.18
C GLU A 133 0.90 -23.79 -7.33
N GLU A 134 2.02 -24.36 -7.79
CA GLU A 134 2.77 -23.81 -8.92
C GLU A 134 1.98 -23.95 -10.22
N GLY A 135 2.17 -22.97 -11.11
CA GLY A 135 1.52 -22.95 -12.43
C GLY A 135 0.08 -22.47 -12.43
N ARG A 136 -0.51 -22.19 -11.28
CA ARG A 136 -1.84 -21.58 -11.18
C ARG A 136 -1.71 -20.08 -11.02
N THR A 137 -2.09 -19.35 -12.05
CA THR A 137 -2.21 -17.89 -12.04
C THR A 137 -3.67 -17.52 -11.86
N ASN A 138 -3.93 -16.53 -11.02
CA ASN A 138 -5.26 -15.96 -10.86
C ASN A 138 -5.19 -14.47 -10.99
#